data_2ba29f94cddc5642aeae7200f5291dee
#
_entry.id   2ba29f94cddc5642aeae7200f5291dee
#
_cell.length_a   1.000
_cell.length_b   1.000
_cell.length_c   1.000
_cell.angle_alpha   90.00
_cell.angle_beta   90.00
_cell.angle_gamma   90.00
#
_symmetry.space_group_name_H-M   'P 1'
#
loop_
_entity.id
_entity.type
_entity.pdbx_description
1 polymer ?
#
loop_
_entity_poly.entity_id
_entity_poly.type
_entity_poly.pdbx_seq_one_letter_code
_entity_poly.pdbx_strand_id
1 'polypeptide(L)'
;MTPTYLGNMKLLEQNIVAYFCSQRYRPKAIMTSYDWAYSLSNQVVVSSFHSPLERDVLFILIKQKVPVIILLPKRMYRRIPEQFQQALAEGRILFISLSADNVIRVSKENAHKANLYALSLAQEVVFGCVNPCSNTEKIYHQAIKNQISKITILNNQPIIHTNG
;
A
#
# COMPACT_ATOMS: atom_id res chain seq x y z
N MET A 1 6.07 5.14 -19.03
CA MET A 1 7.36 5.19 -18.34
C MET A 1 7.73 3.80 -17.82
N THR A 2 8.97 3.41 -17.98
CA THR A 2 9.44 2.11 -17.50
C THR A 2 9.65 2.15 -15.98
N PRO A 3 9.07 1.23 -15.22
CA PRO A 3 9.31 1.18 -13.78
C PRO A 3 10.78 0.85 -13.47
N THR A 4 11.27 1.41 -12.36
CA THR A 4 12.55 1.01 -11.78
C THR A 4 12.31 0.16 -10.54
N TYR A 5 13.16 -0.83 -10.34
CA TYR A 5 13.01 -1.81 -9.26
C TYR A 5 14.28 -1.87 -8.42
N LEU A 6 14.11 -2.05 -7.12
CA LEU A 6 15.21 -2.29 -6.19
C LEU A 6 14.77 -3.29 -5.14
N GLY A 7 15.42 -4.44 -5.08
CA GLY A 7 15.12 -5.48 -4.10
C GLY A 7 14.76 -6.81 -4.71
N ASN A 8 13.91 -7.58 -4.03
CA ASN A 8 13.60 -8.94 -4.42
C ASN A 8 12.46 -9.01 -5.44
N MET A 9 12.79 -9.18 -6.71
CA MET A 9 11.82 -9.30 -7.80
C MET A 9 10.91 -10.53 -7.69
N LYS A 10 11.33 -11.56 -6.97
CA LYS A 10 10.53 -12.78 -6.78
C LYS A 10 9.25 -12.53 -5.99
N LEU A 11 9.17 -11.42 -5.25
CA LEU A 11 7.95 -11.06 -4.53
C LEU A 11 6.78 -10.82 -5.49
N LEU A 12 7.03 -10.42 -6.74
CA LEU A 12 6.00 -10.23 -7.75
C LEU A 12 5.32 -11.53 -8.17
N GLU A 13 5.92 -12.68 -7.92
CA GLU A 13 5.40 -13.99 -8.29
C GLU A 13 4.56 -14.64 -7.19
N GLN A 14 4.46 -14.01 -6.03
CA GLN A 14 3.76 -14.54 -4.86
C GLN A 14 2.31 -14.05 -4.80
N ASN A 15 1.59 -14.50 -3.79
CA ASN A 15 0.24 -14.02 -3.52
C ASN A 15 0.31 -12.62 -2.91
N ILE A 16 -0.22 -11.63 -3.62
CA ILE A 16 -0.08 -10.22 -3.26
C ILE A 16 -1.43 -9.67 -2.80
N VAL A 17 -1.44 -9.04 -1.64
CA VAL A 17 -2.56 -8.25 -1.14
C VAL A 17 -2.20 -6.78 -1.11
N ALA A 18 -3.04 -5.92 -1.68
CA ALA A 18 -2.86 -4.47 -1.61
C ALA A 18 -3.56 -3.92 -0.36
N TYR A 19 -2.92 -2.96 0.30
CA TYR A 19 -3.49 -2.28 1.45
C TYR A 19 -3.56 -0.77 1.21
N PHE A 20 -4.74 -0.20 1.45
CA PHE A 20 -4.98 1.23 1.33
C PHE A 20 -5.78 1.75 2.53
N CYS A 21 -5.49 2.96 2.96
CA CYS A 21 -6.25 3.64 4.00
C CYS A 21 -6.29 5.15 3.74
N SER A 22 -7.47 5.73 3.88
CA SER A 22 -7.63 7.18 3.78
C SER A 22 -6.78 7.91 4.82
N GLN A 23 -6.32 9.14 4.51
CA GLN A 23 -5.48 9.92 5.40
C GLN A 23 -6.17 10.29 6.70
N ARG A 24 -7.49 10.53 6.64
CA ARG A 24 -8.32 10.73 7.83
C ARG A 24 -9.05 9.44 8.11
N TYR A 25 -8.86 8.88 9.30
CA TYR A 25 -9.44 7.61 9.68
C TYR A 25 -10.04 7.68 11.07
N ARG A 26 -11.02 6.82 11.34
CA ARG A 26 -11.62 6.68 12.66
C ARG A 26 -10.68 5.89 13.57
N PRO A 27 -10.69 6.14 14.91
CA PRO A 27 -9.86 5.39 15.85
C PRO A 27 -10.00 3.88 15.72
N LYS A 28 -11.20 3.37 15.42
CA LYS A 28 -11.44 1.94 15.21
C LYS A 28 -10.64 1.36 14.05
N ALA A 29 -10.35 2.15 13.01
CA ALA A 29 -9.53 1.70 11.88
C ALA A 29 -8.09 1.37 12.30
N ILE A 30 -7.58 2.01 13.33
CA ILE A 30 -6.25 1.73 13.88
C ILE A 30 -6.18 0.28 14.37
N MET A 31 -7.10 -0.09 15.26
CA MET A 31 -7.14 -1.43 15.86
C MET A 31 -7.34 -2.51 14.80
N THR A 32 -8.31 -2.33 13.92
CA THR A 32 -8.62 -3.31 12.89
C THR A 32 -7.47 -3.50 11.90
N SER A 33 -6.78 -2.40 11.53
CA SER A 33 -5.63 -2.48 10.63
C SER A 33 -4.43 -3.15 11.28
N TYR A 34 -4.17 -2.85 12.56
CA TYR A 34 -3.08 -3.48 13.30
C TYR A 34 -3.33 -4.98 13.46
N ASP A 35 -4.55 -5.36 13.88
CA ASP A 35 -4.92 -6.77 14.02
C ASP A 35 -4.77 -7.51 12.69
N TRP A 36 -5.21 -6.90 11.61
CA TRP A 36 -5.03 -7.49 10.28
C TRP A 36 -3.55 -7.69 9.94
N ALA A 37 -2.72 -6.67 10.16
CA ALA A 37 -1.30 -6.74 9.84
C ALA A 37 -0.60 -7.84 10.65
N TYR A 38 -0.93 -7.97 11.94
CA TYR A 38 -0.37 -9.01 12.81
C TYR A 38 -0.85 -10.41 12.44
N SER A 39 -2.01 -10.54 11.79
CA SER A 39 -2.57 -11.85 11.41
C SER A 39 -1.98 -12.42 10.13
N LEU A 40 -1.24 -11.62 9.36
CA LEU A 40 -0.77 -12.04 8.05
C LEU A 40 0.37 -13.06 8.13
N SER A 41 0.29 -14.06 7.26
CA SER A 41 1.34 -15.04 7.02
C SER A 41 1.27 -15.47 5.55
N ASN A 42 2.41 -15.80 4.95
CA ASN A 42 2.51 -16.34 3.59
C ASN A 42 1.95 -15.45 2.47
N GLN A 43 1.83 -14.14 2.72
CA GLN A 43 1.37 -13.18 1.73
C GLN A 43 2.37 -12.03 1.59
N VAL A 44 2.39 -11.40 0.43
CA VAL A 44 3.15 -10.17 0.19
C VAL A 44 2.15 -9.01 0.20
N VAL A 45 2.47 -7.94 0.91
CA VAL A 45 1.62 -6.74 0.97
C VAL A 45 2.21 -5.66 0.08
N VAL A 46 1.40 -5.10 -0.81
CA VAL A 46 1.78 -3.99 -1.68
C VAL A 46 1.01 -2.74 -1.32
N SER A 47 1.70 -1.61 -1.25
CA SER A 47 1.10 -0.28 -1.05
C SER A 47 2.15 0.79 -1.34
N SER A 48 1.71 2.05 -1.43
CA SER A 48 2.63 3.18 -1.35
C SER A 48 3.02 3.49 0.10
N PHE A 49 2.24 3.00 1.07
CA PHE A 49 2.44 3.23 2.50
C PHE A 49 2.63 4.71 2.84
N HIS A 50 1.83 5.55 2.21
CA HIS A 50 2.00 7.01 2.29
C HIS A 50 1.16 7.66 3.38
N SER A 51 -0.08 7.21 3.59
CA SER A 51 -0.92 7.74 4.69
C SER A 51 -0.37 7.31 6.06
N PRO A 52 -0.70 8.04 7.15
CA PRO A 52 -0.17 7.71 8.46
C PRO A 52 -0.43 6.27 8.90
N LEU A 53 -1.64 5.78 8.72
CA LEU A 53 -1.98 4.41 9.11
C LEU A 53 -1.33 3.38 8.19
N GLU A 54 -1.20 3.68 6.89
CA GLU A 54 -0.44 2.82 5.97
C GLU A 54 1.02 2.69 6.41
N ARG A 55 1.62 3.77 6.88
CA ARG A 55 3.00 3.73 7.41
C ARG A 55 3.13 2.90 8.67
N ASP A 56 2.16 3.00 9.59
CA ASP A 56 2.14 2.19 10.80
C ASP A 56 2.03 0.69 10.44
N VAL A 57 1.18 0.37 9.50
CA VAL A 57 1.04 -1.01 9.01
C VAL A 57 2.35 -1.51 8.40
N LEU A 58 3.04 -0.67 7.63
CA LEU A 58 4.35 -1.03 7.06
C LEU A 58 5.35 -1.45 8.14
N PHE A 59 5.46 -0.66 9.23
CA PHE A 59 6.40 -0.98 10.30
C PHE A 59 6.02 -2.28 11.01
N ILE A 60 4.74 -2.54 11.21
CA ILE A 60 4.28 -3.82 11.77
C ILE A 60 4.68 -4.98 10.84
N LEU A 61 4.43 -4.85 9.55
CA LEU A 61 4.76 -5.90 8.57
C LEU A 61 6.26 -6.19 8.54
N ILE A 62 7.09 -5.15 8.55
CA ILE A 62 8.55 -5.32 8.57
C ILE A 62 8.98 -6.04 9.85
N LYS A 63 8.44 -5.65 10.99
CA LYS A 63 8.75 -6.27 12.28
C LYS A 63 8.30 -7.73 12.34
N GLN A 64 7.15 -8.05 11.74
CA GLN A 64 6.62 -9.41 11.67
C GLN A 64 7.26 -10.24 10.55
N LYS A 65 8.22 -9.68 9.83
CA LYS A 65 8.91 -10.33 8.70
C LYS A 65 7.98 -10.74 7.57
N VAL A 66 6.89 -10.00 7.38
CA VAL A 66 6.01 -10.13 6.23
C VAL A 66 6.63 -9.39 5.05
N PRO A 67 6.81 -10.02 3.89
CA PRO A 67 7.39 -9.35 2.73
C PRO A 67 6.48 -8.22 2.21
N VAL A 68 7.09 -7.13 1.75
CA VAL A 68 6.35 -5.95 1.26
C VAL A 68 6.90 -5.48 -0.08
N ILE A 69 5.99 -4.99 -0.92
CA ILE A 69 6.30 -4.25 -2.13
C ILE A 69 5.89 -2.80 -1.90
N ILE A 70 6.85 -1.89 -1.99
CA ILE A 70 6.64 -0.47 -1.67
C ILE A 70 6.68 0.32 -2.97
N LEU A 71 5.55 0.94 -3.33
CA LEU A 71 5.44 1.84 -4.46
C LEU A 71 5.84 3.25 -4.05
N LEU A 72 6.91 3.75 -4.66
CA LEU A 72 7.40 5.10 -4.40
C LEU A 72 6.73 6.09 -5.37
N PRO A 73 6.01 7.11 -4.88
CA PRO A 73 5.43 8.14 -5.74
C PRO A 73 6.44 9.23 -6.12
N LYS A 74 7.70 8.89 -6.11
CA LYS A 74 8.84 9.74 -6.46
C LYS A 74 9.95 8.83 -7.01
N ARG A 75 11.10 9.43 -7.35
CA ARG A 75 12.24 8.66 -7.86
C ARG A 75 12.66 7.55 -6.91
N MET A 76 13.35 6.55 -7.46
CA MET A 76 13.95 5.48 -6.65
C MET A 76 14.94 6.06 -5.64
N TYR A 77 15.04 5.42 -4.48
CA TYR A 77 16.03 5.77 -3.46
C TYR A 77 17.44 5.67 -4.02
N ARG A 78 18.23 6.71 -3.81
CA ARG A 78 19.68 6.68 -4.04
C ARG A 78 20.40 6.12 -2.82
N ARG A 79 19.81 6.32 -1.64
CA ARG A 79 20.29 5.78 -0.37
C ARG A 79 19.11 5.22 0.38
N ILE A 80 19.18 3.94 0.73
CA ILE A 80 18.09 3.24 1.43
C ILE A 80 17.99 3.73 2.87
N PRO A 81 16.81 4.19 3.32
CA PRO A 81 16.61 4.53 4.73
C PRO A 81 16.97 3.37 5.65
N GLU A 82 17.55 3.70 6.80
CA GLU A 82 18.08 2.71 7.73
C GLU A 82 17.06 1.67 8.15
N GLN A 83 15.80 2.08 8.37
CA GLN A 83 14.73 1.18 8.81
C GLN A 83 14.39 0.07 7.81
N PHE A 84 14.83 0.18 6.56
CA PHE A 84 14.56 -0.82 5.52
C PHE A 84 15.77 -1.70 5.19
N GLN A 85 16.96 -1.35 5.64
CA GLN A 85 18.20 -1.99 5.19
C GLN A 85 18.24 -3.48 5.51
N GLN A 86 17.85 -3.88 6.73
CA GLN A 86 17.86 -5.29 7.12
C GLN A 86 16.85 -6.11 6.30
N ALA A 87 15.61 -5.63 6.21
CA ALA A 87 14.57 -6.33 5.46
C ALA A 87 14.91 -6.43 3.98
N LEU A 88 15.52 -5.38 3.41
CA LEU A 88 15.99 -5.41 2.02
C LEU A 88 17.10 -6.45 1.82
N ALA A 89 18.08 -6.48 2.73
CA ALA A 89 19.18 -7.45 2.68
C ALA A 89 18.68 -8.90 2.79
N GLU A 90 17.61 -9.11 3.57
CA GLU A 90 17.00 -10.42 3.74
C GLU A 90 16.01 -10.81 2.63
N GLY A 91 15.86 -9.99 1.61
CA GLY A 91 14.98 -10.28 0.47
C GLY A 91 13.49 -10.10 0.77
N ARG A 92 13.12 -9.32 1.79
CA ARG A 92 11.73 -9.10 2.20
C ARG A 92 11.13 -7.82 1.67
N ILE A 93 11.85 -7.04 0.88
CA ILE A 93 11.37 -5.79 0.29
C ILE A 93 11.65 -5.75 -1.20
N LEU A 94 10.68 -5.21 -1.95
CA LEU A 94 10.87 -4.73 -3.31
C LEU A 94 10.36 -3.30 -3.38
N PHE A 95 11.22 -2.35 -3.73
CA PHE A 95 10.82 -0.99 -4.06
C PHE A 95 10.55 -0.87 -5.55
N ILE A 96 9.46 -0.19 -5.91
CA ILE A 96 9.10 0.11 -7.30
C ILE A 96 8.86 1.60 -7.43
N SER A 97 9.50 2.24 -8.41
CA SER A 97 9.24 3.64 -8.75
C SER A 97 8.81 3.75 -10.20
N LEU A 98 7.75 4.51 -10.46
CA LEU A 98 7.28 4.85 -11.79
C LEU A 98 7.78 6.23 -12.24
N SER A 99 8.55 6.92 -11.40
CA SER A 99 8.96 8.30 -11.61
C SER A 99 10.39 8.40 -12.17
N ALA A 100 10.63 9.45 -12.95
CA ALA A 100 11.98 9.76 -13.42
C ALA A 100 12.86 10.26 -12.27
N ASP A 101 14.19 10.25 -12.49
CA ASP A 101 15.19 10.63 -11.47
C ASP A 101 15.05 12.06 -10.96
N ASN A 102 14.43 12.95 -11.74
CA ASN A 102 14.20 14.34 -11.33
C ASN A 102 12.95 14.54 -10.47
N VAL A 103 12.12 13.52 -10.27
CA VAL A 103 10.90 13.60 -9.46
C VAL A 103 11.25 13.31 -8.01
N ILE A 104 11.56 14.36 -7.24
CA ILE A 104 11.99 14.23 -5.84
C ILE A 104 10.90 14.48 -4.82
N ARG A 105 9.78 15.08 -5.24
CA ARG A 105 8.64 15.39 -4.35
C ARG A 105 7.41 14.60 -4.76
N VAL A 106 6.63 14.22 -3.76
CA VAL A 106 5.35 13.54 -3.97
C VAL A 106 4.31 14.55 -4.41
N SER A 107 3.59 14.26 -5.51
CA SER A 107 2.40 14.99 -5.94
C SER A 107 1.17 14.10 -5.78
N LYS A 108 -0.02 14.71 -5.76
CA LYS A 108 -1.27 13.95 -5.73
C LYS A 108 -1.40 13.03 -6.95
N GLU A 109 -0.97 13.50 -8.11
CA GLU A 109 -0.99 12.72 -9.34
C GLU A 109 -0.07 11.50 -9.25
N ASN A 110 1.17 11.69 -8.79
CA ASN A 110 2.13 10.60 -8.67
C ASN A 110 1.72 9.61 -7.58
N ALA A 111 1.15 10.09 -6.48
CA ALA A 111 0.61 9.24 -5.43
C ALA A 111 -0.54 8.36 -5.96
N HIS A 112 -1.44 8.94 -6.76
CA HIS A 112 -2.55 8.20 -7.36
C HIS A 112 -2.05 7.14 -8.35
N LYS A 113 -1.07 7.49 -9.19
CA LYS A 113 -0.45 6.54 -10.12
C LYS A 113 0.21 5.37 -9.38
N ALA A 114 0.91 5.65 -8.29
CA ALA A 114 1.53 4.61 -7.46
C ALA A 114 0.47 3.68 -6.88
N ASN A 115 -0.63 4.22 -6.38
CA ASN A 115 -1.72 3.42 -5.82
C ASN A 115 -2.41 2.57 -6.90
N LEU A 116 -2.63 3.11 -8.09
CA LEU A 116 -3.19 2.34 -9.21
C LEU A 116 -2.26 1.20 -9.62
N TYR A 117 -0.96 1.43 -9.62
CA TYR A 117 0.01 0.39 -9.95
C TYR A 117 0.03 -0.69 -8.87
N ALA A 118 0.02 -0.31 -7.59
CA ALA A 118 -0.08 -1.26 -6.49
C ALA A 118 -1.33 -2.14 -6.64
N LEU A 119 -2.47 -1.53 -6.95
CA LEU A 119 -3.71 -2.25 -7.18
C LEU A 119 -3.58 -3.26 -8.33
N SER A 120 -2.89 -2.89 -9.40
CA SER A 120 -2.71 -3.76 -10.58
C SER A 120 -1.89 -5.02 -10.27
N LEU A 121 -1.07 -5.00 -9.24
CA LEU A 121 -0.24 -6.14 -8.83
C LEU A 121 -0.98 -7.13 -7.93
N ALA A 122 -2.10 -6.73 -7.34
CA ALA A 122 -2.73 -7.46 -6.26
C ALA A 122 -3.83 -8.42 -6.74
N GLN A 123 -3.92 -9.58 -6.10
CA GLN A 123 -5.04 -10.53 -6.24
C GLN A 123 -6.15 -10.25 -5.22
N GLU A 124 -5.83 -9.59 -4.13
CA GLU A 124 -6.73 -9.24 -3.05
C GLU A 124 -6.47 -7.80 -2.61
N VAL A 125 -7.51 -7.10 -2.17
CA VAL A 125 -7.39 -5.72 -1.69
C VAL A 125 -8.04 -5.58 -0.33
N VAL A 126 -7.34 -4.92 0.58
CA VAL A 126 -7.82 -4.62 1.93
C VAL A 126 -7.76 -3.11 2.15
N PHE A 127 -8.87 -2.55 2.57
CA PHE A 127 -8.98 -1.14 2.94
C PHE A 127 -9.12 -1.01 4.46
N GLY A 128 -8.22 -0.25 5.08
CA GLY A 128 -8.34 0.08 6.49
C GLY A 128 -9.49 1.05 6.75
N CYS A 129 -9.65 2.03 5.89
CA CYS A 129 -10.72 3.01 5.92
C CYS A 129 -10.87 3.65 4.54
N VAL A 130 -12.11 3.84 4.10
CA VAL A 130 -12.43 4.51 2.84
C VAL A 130 -13.33 5.70 3.14
N ASN A 131 -12.81 6.91 3.00
CA ASN A 131 -13.59 8.13 3.18
C ASN A 131 -14.29 8.53 1.88
N PRO A 132 -15.50 9.12 1.96
CA PRO A 132 -16.16 9.68 0.80
C PRO A 132 -15.30 10.76 0.13
N CYS A 133 -15.31 10.80 -1.19
CA CYS A 133 -14.61 11.79 -2.02
C CYS A 133 -13.09 11.82 -1.84
N SER A 134 -12.51 10.76 -1.29
CA SER A 134 -11.05 10.61 -1.14
C SER A 134 -10.43 9.88 -2.33
N ASN A 135 -9.11 9.98 -2.46
CA ASN A 135 -8.38 9.16 -3.42
C ASN A 135 -8.55 7.67 -3.15
N THR A 136 -8.68 7.28 -1.89
CA THR A 136 -8.90 5.88 -1.50
C THR A 136 -10.22 5.36 -2.02
N GLU A 137 -11.27 6.19 -2.02
CA GLU A 137 -12.55 5.82 -2.63
C GLU A 137 -12.41 5.58 -4.14
N LYS A 138 -11.62 6.40 -4.83
CA LYS A 138 -11.33 6.19 -6.26
C LYS A 138 -10.66 4.84 -6.49
N ILE A 139 -9.71 4.47 -5.64
CA ILE A 139 -9.04 3.16 -5.70
C ILE A 139 -10.03 2.04 -5.42
N TYR A 140 -10.93 2.21 -4.46
CA TYR A 140 -11.99 1.25 -4.16
C TYR A 140 -12.88 0.99 -5.38
N HIS A 141 -13.34 2.04 -6.05
CA HIS A 141 -14.16 1.89 -7.26
C HIS A 141 -13.35 1.25 -8.39
N GLN A 142 -12.07 1.57 -8.52
CA GLN A 142 -11.21 0.95 -9.52
C GLN A 142 -11.00 -0.54 -9.24
N ALA A 143 -10.91 -0.95 -7.98
CA ALA A 143 -10.81 -2.35 -7.60
C ALA A 143 -12.06 -3.14 -8.01
N ILE A 144 -13.23 -2.55 -7.83
CA ILE A 144 -14.49 -3.15 -8.31
C ILE A 144 -14.49 -3.26 -9.83
N LYS A 145 -14.10 -2.19 -10.52
CA LYS A 145 -14.03 -2.17 -11.98
C LYS A 145 -13.05 -3.19 -12.54
N ASN A 146 -11.93 -3.42 -11.85
CA ASN A 146 -10.93 -4.41 -12.21
C ASN A 146 -11.38 -5.85 -11.87
N GLN A 147 -12.57 -6.03 -11.30
CA GLN A 147 -13.13 -7.33 -10.95
C GLN A 147 -12.26 -8.13 -9.98
N ILE A 148 -11.60 -7.46 -9.05
CA ILE A 148 -10.83 -8.13 -7.99
C ILE A 148 -11.82 -8.92 -7.13
N SER A 149 -11.57 -10.22 -7.00
CA SER A 149 -12.54 -11.16 -6.39
C SER A 149 -12.69 -10.97 -4.88
N LYS A 150 -11.66 -10.52 -4.19
CA LYS A 150 -11.68 -10.34 -2.74
C LYS A 150 -11.30 -8.92 -2.37
N ILE A 151 -12.31 -8.14 -1.99
CA ILE A 151 -12.18 -6.76 -1.52
C ILE A 151 -12.74 -6.70 -0.11
N THR A 152 -11.93 -6.29 0.85
CA THR A 152 -12.32 -6.21 2.25
C THR A 152 -12.16 -4.77 2.76
N ILE A 153 -13.16 -4.26 3.45
CA ILE A 153 -13.05 -3.03 4.24
C ILE A 153 -13.04 -3.47 5.70
N LEU A 154 -11.92 -3.24 6.40
CA LEU A 154 -11.71 -3.73 7.76
C LEU A 154 -12.66 -3.10 8.77
N ASN A 155 -13.08 -1.87 8.51
CA ASN A 155 -14.07 -1.18 9.29
C ASN A 155 -15.43 -1.31 8.59
N ASN A 156 -16.23 -2.32 8.96
CA ASN A 156 -17.52 -2.65 8.35
C ASN A 156 -18.60 -1.58 8.57
N GLN A 157 -18.24 -0.34 8.83
CA GLN A 157 -19.25 0.72 8.88
C GLN A 157 -19.57 1.17 7.47
N PRO A 158 -20.84 1.28 7.10
CA PRO A 158 -21.21 1.83 5.80
C PRO A 158 -20.56 3.21 5.66
N ILE A 159 -20.09 3.49 4.45
CA ILE A 159 -19.61 4.84 4.11
C ILE A 159 -20.82 5.75 4.29
N ILE A 160 -20.86 6.44 5.43
CA ILE A 160 -21.92 7.41 5.68
C ILE A 160 -21.55 8.66 4.89
N HIS A 161 -22.22 8.88 3.77
CA HIS A 161 -22.20 10.17 3.13
C HIS A 161 -22.97 11.14 4.04
N THR A 162 -22.28 11.71 5.02
CA THR A 162 -22.87 12.81 5.78
C THR A 162 -22.88 14.02 4.88
N ASN A 163 -24.08 14.41 4.43
CA ASN A 163 -24.32 15.72 3.87
C ASN A 163 -24.12 16.74 5.00
N GLY A 164 -23.01 17.43 4.96
CA GLY A 164 -22.71 18.43 5.97
C GLY A 164 -21.24 18.61 6.18
#